data_0b265ceef03e51c8a178e2274fc94fde
#
_entry.id   0b265ceef03e51c8a178e2274fc94fde
#
_cell.length_a   1.000
_cell.length_b   1.000
_cell.length_c   1.000
_cell.angle_alpha   90.00
_cell.angle_beta   90.00
_cell.angle_gamma   90.00
#
_symmetry.space_group_name_H-M   'P 1'
#
loop_
_entity.id
_entity.type
_entity.pdbx_description
1 polymer ?
#
loop_
_entity_poly.entity_id
_entity_poly.type
_entity_poly.pdbx_seq_one_letter_code
_entity_poly.pdbx_strand_id
1 'polypeptide(L)'
;MTVLWPLSILWRLGSYYRRLWITPARLNIPVICVGNLTAGGTGKTPLVRRLADMAIASGLSPVILSKGYGGKETGPMIVSADSTADMVGDEPLELADICPVVIAKNRKAGATWIAENMAADVIIMDDGFQNPAIRADIGILVFDGARGIGNGQIIPVGPLRESWRDGLHRASHVIIIGEDAQGLSHAIKQIRPDIPIISAHKRFDQTTKSVLSSDPLVAFAGIGHPEAFFSMITQHGGQIVKTLAYPDHHQYTATDWDDIYKTASQSRAKLITTGKDFMRLHPEQRQHVTPLPLMLDIDTAWITDIYDELCHD
;
A
#
# COMPACT_ATOMS: atom_id res chain seq x y z
N MET A 1 -11.12 -28.41 -3.68
CA MET A 1 -9.91 -27.86 -3.02
C MET A 1 -8.67 -28.73 -3.20
N THR A 2 -8.78 -30.05 -3.34
CA THR A 2 -7.64 -30.99 -3.45
C THR A 2 -6.83 -30.89 -4.75
N VAL A 3 -7.44 -30.47 -5.86
CA VAL A 3 -6.80 -30.46 -7.20
C VAL A 3 -5.70 -29.37 -7.34
N LEU A 4 -5.80 -28.27 -6.61
CA LEU A 4 -4.86 -27.15 -6.71
C LEU A 4 -3.68 -27.25 -5.72
N TRP A 5 -3.73 -28.16 -4.77
CA TRP A 5 -2.70 -28.31 -3.73
C TRP A 5 -1.27 -28.56 -4.26
N PRO A 6 -1.07 -29.40 -5.32
CA PRO A 6 0.26 -29.57 -5.91
C PRO A 6 0.86 -28.28 -6.46
N LEU A 7 0.02 -27.38 -7.01
CA LEU A 7 0.47 -26.09 -7.52
C LEU A 7 0.99 -25.16 -6.40
N SER A 8 0.37 -25.21 -5.21
CA SER A 8 0.85 -24.47 -4.04
C SER A 8 2.19 -24.96 -3.54
N ILE A 9 2.45 -26.28 -3.63
CA ILE A 9 3.76 -26.85 -3.30
C ILE A 9 4.82 -26.35 -4.30
N LEU A 10 4.52 -26.41 -5.60
CA LEU A 10 5.44 -25.90 -6.64
C LEU A 10 5.74 -24.42 -6.45
N TRP A 11 4.73 -23.61 -6.14
CA TRP A 11 4.90 -22.20 -5.81
C TRP A 11 5.82 -21.99 -4.60
N ARG A 12 5.58 -22.75 -3.53
CA ARG A 12 6.39 -22.71 -2.31
C ARG A 12 7.85 -23.09 -2.58
N LEU A 13 8.08 -24.18 -3.32
CA LEU A 13 9.42 -24.62 -3.69
C LEU A 13 10.11 -23.57 -4.57
N GLY A 14 9.44 -23.05 -5.59
CA GLY A 14 9.99 -21.99 -6.45
C GLY A 14 10.38 -20.74 -5.66
N SER A 15 9.54 -20.30 -4.73
CA SER A 15 9.82 -19.17 -3.84
C SER A 15 10.99 -19.45 -2.90
N TYR A 16 11.10 -20.66 -2.37
CA TYR A 16 12.19 -21.11 -1.50
C TYR A 16 13.53 -21.14 -2.25
N TYR A 17 13.58 -21.82 -3.42
CA TYR A 17 14.78 -21.88 -4.25
C TYR A 17 15.24 -20.50 -4.69
N ARG A 18 14.30 -19.63 -5.11
CA ARG A 18 14.64 -18.25 -5.48
C ARG A 18 15.36 -17.49 -4.36
N ARG A 19 14.98 -17.72 -3.09
CA ARG A 19 15.66 -17.11 -1.94
C ARG A 19 17.05 -17.68 -1.68
N LEU A 20 17.26 -18.97 -1.91
CA LEU A 20 18.56 -19.60 -1.73
C LEU A 20 19.60 -19.15 -2.75
N TRP A 21 19.16 -18.85 -3.98
CA TRP A 21 20.05 -18.50 -5.09
C TRP A 21 20.36 -17.01 -5.21
N ILE A 22 19.59 -16.16 -4.54
CA ILE A 22 19.79 -14.72 -4.60
C ILE A 22 20.50 -14.26 -3.33
N THR A 23 21.72 -13.74 -3.49
CA THR A 23 22.43 -13.03 -2.42
C THR A 23 21.84 -11.62 -2.29
N PRO A 24 21.25 -11.27 -1.14
CA PRO A 24 20.71 -9.92 -0.92
C PRO A 24 21.80 -8.86 -1.02
N ALA A 25 21.56 -7.80 -1.77
CA ALA A 25 22.43 -6.63 -1.76
C ALA A 25 22.28 -5.90 -0.42
N ARG A 26 23.41 -5.51 0.18
CA ARG A 26 23.46 -4.51 1.25
C ARG A 26 23.72 -3.15 0.62
N LEU A 27 23.01 -2.16 1.06
CA LEU A 27 23.20 -0.77 0.67
C LEU A 27 23.87 -0.02 1.82
N ASN A 28 24.47 1.11 1.49
CA ASN A 28 25.01 2.05 2.50
C ASN A 28 23.90 2.95 3.08
N ILE A 29 22.69 2.85 2.53
CA ILE A 29 21.50 3.57 2.99
C ILE A 29 20.57 2.54 3.65
N PRO A 30 20.07 2.80 4.86
CA PRO A 30 19.11 1.94 5.53
C PRO A 30 17.85 1.70 4.69
N VAL A 31 17.32 0.49 4.74
CA VAL A 31 16.12 0.07 3.99
C VAL A 31 15.02 -0.39 4.94
N ILE A 32 13.90 0.32 4.94
CA ILE A 32 12.65 -0.10 5.59
C ILE A 32 11.78 -0.77 4.52
N CYS A 33 11.46 -2.03 4.71
CA CYS A 33 10.61 -2.79 3.79
C CYS A 33 9.21 -2.94 4.34
N VAL A 34 8.24 -2.34 3.69
CA VAL A 34 6.81 -2.54 3.99
C VAL A 34 6.24 -3.56 3.03
N GLY A 35 5.52 -4.54 3.55
CA GLY A 35 4.87 -5.53 2.71
C GLY A 35 3.76 -6.29 3.42
N ASN A 36 3.17 -7.24 2.72
CA ASN A 36 2.16 -8.13 3.26
C ASN A 36 2.36 -9.56 2.77
N LEU A 37 1.69 -10.50 3.42
CA LEU A 37 1.75 -11.91 3.06
C LEU A 37 0.54 -12.38 2.25
N THR A 38 -0.54 -11.60 2.20
CA THR A 38 -1.78 -11.95 1.49
C THR A 38 -1.87 -11.22 0.15
N ALA A 39 -2.50 -11.83 -0.83
CA ALA A 39 -2.89 -11.14 -2.05
C ALA A 39 -4.01 -10.11 -1.75
N GLY A 40 -3.94 -8.95 -2.38
CA GLY A 40 -4.91 -7.85 -2.23
C GLY A 40 -4.42 -6.70 -1.36
N GLY A 41 -5.23 -5.64 -1.29
CA GLY A 41 -4.93 -4.42 -0.55
C GLY A 41 -5.07 -4.61 0.96
N THR A 42 -3.98 -4.41 1.69
CA THR A 42 -3.94 -4.49 3.17
C THR A 42 -3.73 -3.14 3.84
N GLY A 43 -3.63 -2.04 3.07
CA GLY A 43 -3.36 -0.71 3.61
C GLY A 43 -1.86 -0.37 3.74
N LYS A 44 -1.00 -0.97 2.91
CA LYS A 44 0.44 -0.65 2.87
C LYS A 44 0.72 0.81 2.51
N THR A 45 0.08 1.31 1.46
CA THR A 45 0.30 2.67 0.94
C THR A 45 0.13 3.77 2.02
N PRO A 46 -0.95 3.78 2.83
CA PRO A 46 -1.07 4.71 3.96
C PRO A 46 0.02 4.55 5.02
N LEU A 47 0.56 3.34 5.25
CA LEU A 47 1.68 3.14 6.16
C LEU A 47 2.99 3.68 5.58
N VAL A 48 3.27 3.41 4.30
CA VAL A 48 4.44 3.96 3.59
C VAL A 48 4.41 5.49 3.63
N ARG A 49 3.25 6.11 3.39
CA ARG A 49 3.02 7.54 3.55
C ARG A 49 3.39 8.00 4.96
N ARG A 50 2.87 7.32 5.99
CA ARG A 50 3.12 7.69 7.38
C ARG A 50 4.59 7.59 7.77
N LEU A 51 5.28 6.54 7.31
CA LEU A 51 6.73 6.40 7.51
C LEU A 51 7.50 7.54 6.83
N ALA A 52 7.18 7.88 5.58
CA ALA A 52 7.84 8.98 4.88
C ALA A 52 7.61 10.34 5.57
N ASP A 53 6.37 10.63 5.98
CA ASP A 53 6.04 11.85 6.74
C ASP A 53 6.86 11.95 8.03
N MET A 54 6.99 10.84 8.77
CA MET A 54 7.75 10.80 10.02
C MET A 54 9.25 10.93 9.78
N ALA A 55 9.79 10.33 8.73
CA ALA A 55 11.19 10.53 8.34
C ALA A 55 11.50 12.00 8.09
N ILE A 56 10.65 12.66 7.29
CA ILE A 56 10.79 14.12 7.00
C ILE A 56 10.67 14.93 8.29
N ALA A 57 9.73 14.62 9.17
CA ALA A 57 9.57 15.30 10.46
C ALA A 57 10.78 15.11 11.38
N SER A 58 11.52 14.01 11.24
CA SER A 58 12.78 13.73 11.93
C SER A 58 14.01 14.35 11.21
N GLY A 59 13.80 15.11 10.14
CA GLY A 59 14.88 15.78 9.39
C GLY A 59 15.61 14.87 8.40
N LEU A 60 15.09 13.67 8.13
CA LEU A 60 15.64 12.73 7.15
C LEU A 60 15.08 12.98 5.76
N SER A 61 15.83 12.58 4.75
CA SER A 61 15.47 12.62 3.31
C SER A 61 15.04 11.23 2.83
N PRO A 62 13.77 10.80 2.99
CA PRO A 62 13.31 9.51 2.54
C PRO A 62 13.17 9.47 1.03
N VAL A 63 13.44 8.29 0.44
CA VAL A 63 13.09 7.96 -0.94
C VAL A 63 12.25 6.68 -0.94
N ILE A 64 11.11 6.71 -1.61
CA ILE A 64 10.25 5.51 -1.74
C ILE A 64 10.69 4.73 -2.98
N LEU A 65 10.91 3.43 -2.81
CA LEU A 65 11.16 2.50 -3.90
C LEU A 65 9.95 1.62 -4.15
N SER A 66 9.25 1.86 -5.26
CA SER A 66 8.08 1.08 -5.66
C SER A 66 8.33 0.23 -6.91
N LYS A 67 7.52 -0.80 -7.12
CA LYS A 67 7.56 -1.64 -8.35
C LYS A 67 6.92 -0.96 -9.56
N GLY A 68 6.07 0.02 -9.33
CA GLY A 68 5.22 0.54 -10.37
C GLY A 68 4.20 -0.51 -10.85
N TYR A 69 3.49 -1.13 -9.89
CA TYR A 69 2.48 -2.14 -10.24
C TYR A 69 1.39 -1.52 -11.11
N GLY A 70 1.00 -2.20 -12.19
CA GLY A 70 0.05 -1.69 -13.19
C GLY A 70 0.69 -0.77 -14.24
N GLY A 71 1.87 -0.20 -13.96
CA GLY A 71 2.58 0.65 -14.90
C GLY A 71 3.38 -0.13 -15.95
N LYS A 72 3.59 0.50 -17.12
CA LYS A 72 4.33 -0.06 -18.26
C LYS A 72 5.84 0.08 -18.11
N GLU A 73 6.29 1.17 -17.46
CA GLU A 73 7.71 1.47 -17.29
C GLU A 73 8.43 0.44 -16.41
N THR A 74 9.69 0.19 -16.74
CA THR A 74 10.51 -0.79 -16.03
C THR A 74 11.43 -0.17 -14.99
N GLY A 75 11.78 1.10 -15.14
CA GLY A 75 12.73 1.83 -14.29
C GLY A 75 14.17 1.30 -14.37
N PRO A 76 15.08 1.80 -13.54
CA PRO A 76 14.86 2.83 -12.51
C PRO A 76 14.48 4.19 -13.09
N MET A 77 13.44 4.82 -12.57
CA MET A 77 13.09 6.19 -12.92
C MET A 77 12.37 6.89 -11.76
N ILE A 78 12.57 8.20 -11.65
CA ILE A 78 11.84 9.05 -10.69
C ILE A 78 10.44 9.32 -11.23
N VAL A 79 9.44 9.22 -10.35
CA VAL A 79 8.08 9.68 -10.64
C VAL A 79 8.09 11.21 -10.66
N SER A 80 7.63 11.78 -11.77
CA SER A 80 7.57 13.23 -12.00
C SER A 80 6.13 13.73 -12.18
N ALA A 81 5.95 15.03 -12.28
CA ALA A 81 4.65 15.65 -12.55
C ALA A 81 4.03 15.20 -13.88
N ASP A 82 4.86 14.81 -14.86
CA ASP A 82 4.41 14.33 -16.17
C ASP A 82 4.11 12.83 -16.18
N SER A 83 4.39 12.12 -15.07
CA SER A 83 4.13 10.68 -14.97
C SER A 83 2.62 10.41 -14.88
N THR A 84 2.16 9.35 -15.56
CA THR A 84 0.77 8.90 -15.53
C THR A 84 0.65 7.54 -14.84
N ALA A 85 -0.57 7.18 -14.39
CA ALA A 85 -0.82 5.87 -13.79
C ALA A 85 -0.51 4.71 -14.75
N ASP A 86 -0.69 4.93 -16.07
CA ASP A 86 -0.35 3.97 -17.11
C ASP A 86 1.16 3.76 -17.27
N MET A 87 1.96 4.78 -16.97
CA MET A 87 3.43 4.69 -16.99
C MET A 87 3.99 4.05 -15.74
N VAL A 88 3.63 4.57 -14.57
CA VAL A 88 4.31 4.25 -13.29
C VAL A 88 3.45 3.51 -12.28
N GLY A 89 2.16 3.35 -12.54
CA GLY A 89 1.17 2.82 -11.59
C GLY A 89 0.55 3.91 -10.74
N ASP A 90 -0.59 3.60 -10.14
CA ASP A 90 -1.37 4.53 -9.30
C ASP A 90 -0.74 4.78 -7.92
N GLU A 91 -0.22 3.74 -7.27
CA GLU A 91 0.39 3.84 -5.94
C GLU A 91 1.63 4.75 -5.89
N PRO A 92 2.60 4.66 -6.84
CA PRO A 92 3.71 5.59 -6.89
C PRO A 92 3.31 7.05 -7.08
N LEU A 93 2.26 7.31 -7.89
CA LEU A 93 1.73 8.67 -8.08
C LEU A 93 1.10 9.23 -6.80
N GLU A 94 0.36 8.40 -6.07
CA GLU A 94 -0.26 8.79 -4.79
C GLU A 94 0.80 9.15 -3.73
N LEU A 95 1.99 8.56 -3.80
CA LEU A 95 3.07 8.78 -2.83
C LEU A 95 4.02 9.91 -3.24
N ALA A 96 4.02 10.31 -4.52
CA ALA A 96 4.97 11.28 -5.06
C ALA A 96 4.75 12.73 -4.58
N ASP A 97 3.63 13.01 -3.92
CA ASP A 97 3.37 14.30 -3.28
C ASP A 97 4.09 14.50 -1.94
N ILE A 98 4.65 13.41 -1.36
CA ILE A 98 5.29 13.43 -0.04
C ILE A 98 6.81 13.57 -0.16
N CYS A 99 7.41 12.69 -0.95
CA CYS A 99 8.85 12.61 -1.14
C CYS A 99 9.17 11.99 -2.51
N PRO A 100 10.44 12.02 -2.96
CA PRO A 100 10.81 11.36 -4.20
C PRO A 100 10.43 9.88 -4.21
N VAL A 101 9.79 9.46 -5.31
CA VAL A 101 9.43 8.05 -5.56
C VAL A 101 10.21 7.55 -6.76
N VAL A 102 10.90 6.44 -6.61
CA VAL A 102 11.59 5.74 -7.69
C VAL A 102 10.84 4.45 -8.00
N ILE A 103 10.46 4.26 -9.25
CA ILE A 103 9.93 2.96 -9.69
C ILE A 103 11.06 2.11 -10.28
N ALA A 104 11.05 0.83 -9.97
CA ALA A 104 11.93 -0.15 -10.60
C ALA A 104 11.36 -1.56 -10.52
N LYS A 105 11.13 -2.24 -11.66
CA LYS A 105 10.72 -3.66 -11.67
C LYS A 105 11.84 -4.53 -11.11
N ASN A 106 13.10 -4.20 -11.39
CA ASN A 106 14.27 -4.75 -10.71
C ASN A 106 14.59 -3.90 -9.46
N ARG A 107 14.12 -4.34 -8.29
CA ARG A 107 14.31 -3.63 -7.03
C ARG A 107 15.77 -3.36 -6.68
N LYS A 108 16.66 -4.35 -6.95
CA LYS A 108 18.11 -4.20 -6.69
C LYS A 108 18.68 -3.04 -7.53
N ALA A 109 18.38 -3.04 -8.82
CA ALA A 109 18.82 -1.95 -9.70
C ALA A 109 18.25 -0.58 -9.25
N GLY A 110 16.98 -0.54 -8.83
CA GLY A 110 16.37 0.69 -8.30
C GLY A 110 17.03 1.19 -7.04
N ALA A 111 17.27 0.32 -6.07
CA ALA A 111 17.91 0.69 -4.81
C ALA A 111 19.37 1.12 -5.00
N THR A 112 20.13 0.43 -5.86
CA THR A 112 21.49 0.82 -6.21
C THR A 112 21.49 2.20 -6.89
N TRP A 113 20.57 2.41 -7.84
CA TRP A 113 20.45 3.69 -8.52
C TRP A 113 20.12 4.85 -7.56
N ILE A 114 19.23 4.62 -6.58
CA ILE A 114 18.96 5.61 -5.52
C ILE A 114 20.24 5.96 -4.75
N ALA A 115 20.97 4.92 -4.30
CA ALA A 115 22.20 5.11 -3.52
C ALA A 115 23.31 5.85 -4.27
N GLU A 116 23.35 5.73 -5.60
CA GLU A 116 24.37 6.36 -6.45
C GLU A 116 23.97 7.76 -6.94
N ASN A 117 22.67 8.08 -7.02
CA ASN A 117 22.20 9.27 -7.73
C ASN A 117 21.38 10.23 -6.85
N MET A 118 21.01 9.85 -5.62
CA MET A 118 20.16 10.65 -4.75
C MET A 118 20.78 10.81 -3.37
N ALA A 119 20.58 11.98 -2.77
CA ALA A 119 20.89 12.19 -1.36
C ALA A 119 19.73 11.68 -0.52
N ALA A 120 19.75 10.38 -0.20
CA ALA A 120 18.71 9.73 0.59
C ALA A 120 19.32 9.23 1.91
N ASP A 121 18.64 9.52 3.02
CA ASP A 121 19.00 9.01 4.36
C ASP A 121 18.33 7.67 4.66
N VAL A 122 17.19 7.39 4.02
CA VAL A 122 16.46 6.11 4.17
C VAL A 122 15.70 5.76 2.88
N ILE A 123 15.67 4.49 2.53
CA ILE A 123 14.84 3.94 1.46
C ILE A 123 13.65 3.22 2.07
N ILE A 124 12.43 3.65 1.73
CA ILE A 124 11.19 2.96 2.11
C ILE A 124 10.71 2.13 0.92
N MET A 125 10.85 0.81 1.03
CA MET A 125 10.48 -0.10 -0.05
C MET A 125 9.02 -0.52 0.07
N ASP A 126 8.19 -0.10 -0.88
CA ASP A 126 6.78 -0.47 -0.96
C ASP A 126 6.60 -1.84 -1.64
N ASP A 127 5.82 -2.72 -0.99
CA ASP A 127 5.53 -4.11 -1.40
C ASP A 127 6.78 -4.91 -1.78
N GLY A 128 7.81 -4.81 -0.92
CA GLY A 128 9.11 -5.46 -1.16
C GLY A 128 9.32 -6.79 -0.45
N PHE A 129 8.43 -7.22 0.44
CA PHE A 129 8.68 -8.29 1.41
C PHE A 129 9.00 -9.66 0.81
N GLN A 130 8.46 -9.98 -0.38
CA GLN A 130 8.78 -11.20 -1.12
C GLN A 130 10.03 -11.08 -2.00
N ASN A 131 10.69 -9.92 -2.02
CA ASN A 131 11.88 -9.71 -2.84
C ASN A 131 13.17 -10.01 -2.06
N PRO A 132 13.91 -11.09 -2.38
CA PRO A 132 15.14 -11.44 -1.68
C PRO A 132 16.37 -10.67 -2.15
N ALA A 133 16.25 -9.80 -3.17
CA ALA A 133 17.40 -9.18 -3.80
C ALA A 133 18.00 -8.00 -3.02
N ILE A 134 17.26 -7.47 -2.03
CA ILE A 134 17.72 -6.39 -1.15
C ILE A 134 17.56 -6.87 0.29
N ARG A 135 18.57 -6.62 1.12
CA ARG A 135 18.46 -6.80 2.57
C ARG A 135 17.76 -5.58 3.14
N ALA A 136 16.60 -5.79 3.74
CA ALA A 136 15.97 -4.78 4.55
C ALA A 136 16.58 -4.79 5.96
N ASP A 137 16.83 -3.62 6.52
CA ASP A 137 17.25 -3.44 7.90
C ASP A 137 16.05 -3.55 8.82
N ILE A 138 14.92 -2.96 8.41
CA ILE A 138 13.64 -3.08 9.10
C ILE A 138 12.59 -3.70 8.16
N GLY A 139 11.98 -4.80 8.58
CA GLY A 139 10.90 -5.48 7.87
C GLY A 139 9.56 -5.31 8.55
N ILE A 140 8.59 -4.66 7.91
CA ILE A 140 7.27 -4.40 8.47
C ILE A 140 6.21 -5.19 7.69
N LEU A 141 5.51 -6.09 8.38
CA LEU A 141 4.38 -6.83 7.81
C LEU A 141 3.06 -6.16 8.16
N VAL A 142 2.24 -5.92 7.15
CA VAL A 142 0.92 -5.33 7.28
C VAL A 142 -0.15 -6.38 7.06
N PHE A 143 -1.08 -6.50 8.00
CA PHE A 143 -2.26 -7.35 7.91
C PHE A 143 -3.54 -6.51 7.99
N ASP A 144 -4.55 -6.95 7.28
CA ASP A 144 -5.92 -6.49 7.47
C ASP A 144 -6.55 -7.33 8.59
N GLY A 145 -6.92 -6.69 9.71
CA GLY A 145 -7.41 -7.37 10.91
C GLY A 145 -8.73 -8.12 10.70
N ALA A 146 -9.59 -7.63 9.80
CA ALA A 146 -10.85 -8.30 9.48
C ALA A 146 -10.66 -9.56 8.63
N ARG A 147 -9.65 -9.56 7.74
CA ARG A 147 -9.38 -10.66 6.80
C ARG A 147 -8.38 -11.67 7.33
N GLY A 148 -7.43 -11.21 8.11
CA GLY A 148 -6.36 -12.03 8.64
C GLY A 148 -5.51 -12.69 7.53
N ILE A 149 -5.24 -13.98 7.72
CA ILE A 149 -4.52 -14.82 6.75
C ILE A 149 -5.45 -15.71 5.92
N GLY A 150 -6.78 -15.47 5.99
CA GLY A 150 -7.79 -16.30 5.32
C GLY A 150 -7.72 -17.75 5.78
N ASN A 151 -7.69 -18.69 4.82
CA ASN A 151 -7.57 -20.12 5.13
C ASN A 151 -6.13 -20.58 5.46
N GLY A 152 -5.17 -19.65 5.58
CA GLY A 152 -3.78 -19.96 5.90
C GLY A 152 -2.99 -20.70 4.81
N GLN A 153 -3.57 -20.88 3.62
CA GLN A 153 -2.95 -21.59 2.51
C GLN A 153 -2.28 -20.65 1.53
N ILE A 154 -1.25 -21.17 0.87
CA ILE A 154 -0.51 -20.42 -0.17
C ILE A 154 -1.29 -20.51 -1.49
N ILE A 155 -1.17 -19.46 -2.32
CA ILE A 155 -1.73 -19.42 -3.67
C ILE A 155 -1.30 -20.63 -4.50
N PRO A 156 -2.20 -21.21 -5.34
CA PRO A 156 -3.57 -20.75 -5.61
C PRO A 156 -4.65 -21.32 -4.68
N VAL A 157 -4.34 -22.07 -3.65
CA VAL A 157 -5.31 -22.68 -2.73
C VAL A 157 -5.84 -21.68 -1.70
N GLY A 158 -5.06 -20.69 -1.35
CA GLY A 158 -5.42 -19.63 -0.41
C GLY A 158 -4.81 -18.28 -0.77
N PRO A 159 -4.95 -17.29 0.09
CA PRO A 159 -4.54 -15.93 -0.22
C PRO A 159 -3.05 -15.65 0.02
N LEU A 160 -2.31 -16.57 0.67
CA LEU A 160 -0.94 -16.30 1.07
C LEU A 160 0.03 -16.36 -0.12
N ARG A 161 0.89 -15.35 -0.25
CA ARG A 161 1.98 -15.30 -1.23
C ARG A 161 3.14 -16.22 -0.84
N GLU A 162 3.28 -16.51 0.46
CA GLU A 162 4.30 -17.38 1.05
C GLU A 162 3.85 -17.93 2.40
N SER A 163 4.65 -18.80 3.02
CA SER A 163 4.39 -19.27 4.38
C SER A 163 4.39 -18.08 5.37
N TRP A 164 3.31 -17.90 6.11
CA TRP A 164 3.22 -16.82 7.08
C TRP A 164 4.24 -16.94 8.22
N ARG A 165 4.63 -18.18 8.59
CA ARG A 165 5.72 -18.43 9.55
C ARG A 165 7.05 -17.88 9.04
N ASP A 166 7.40 -18.20 7.78
CA ASP A 166 8.65 -17.72 7.15
C ASP A 166 8.64 -16.20 6.99
N GLY A 167 7.47 -15.61 6.67
CA GLY A 167 7.29 -14.18 6.63
C GLY A 167 7.51 -13.51 7.99
N LEU A 168 6.88 -14.05 9.05
CA LEU A 168 7.01 -13.52 10.42
C LEU A 168 8.45 -13.60 10.94
N HIS A 169 9.21 -14.63 10.59
CA HIS A 169 10.62 -14.74 11.01
C HIS A 169 11.53 -13.65 10.41
N ARG A 170 11.13 -13.06 9.28
CA ARG A 170 11.85 -11.96 8.64
C ARG A 170 11.34 -10.59 9.02
N ALA A 171 10.21 -10.52 9.71
CA ALA A 171 9.64 -9.25 10.13
C ALA A 171 10.29 -8.76 11.43
N SER A 172 10.51 -7.46 11.51
CA SER A 172 10.85 -6.74 12.74
C SER A 172 9.59 -6.29 13.47
N HIS A 173 8.57 -5.89 12.71
CA HIS A 173 7.30 -5.36 13.23
C HIS A 173 6.11 -5.92 12.47
N VAL A 174 4.98 -5.98 13.14
CA VAL A 174 3.68 -6.31 12.54
C VAL A 174 2.70 -5.18 12.79
N ILE A 175 2.02 -4.76 11.73
CA ILE A 175 0.93 -3.78 11.81
C ILE A 175 -0.37 -4.49 11.47
N ILE A 176 -1.36 -4.39 12.36
CA ILE A 176 -2.73 -4.89 12.12
C ILE A 176 -3.62 -3.68 11.91
N ILE A 177 -4.18 -3.57 10.71
CA ILE A 177 -5.07 -2.45 10.33
C ILE A 177 -6.53 -2.87 10.50
N GLY A 178 -7.25 -2.12 11.33
CA GLY A 178 -8.63 -2.40 11.71
C GLY A 178 -8.72 -3.32 12.92
N GLU A 179 -9.94 -3.78 13.21
CA GLU A 179 -10.20 -4.70 14.31
C GLU A 179 -9.61 -6.08 14.05
N ASP A 180 -8.92 -6.65 15.03
CA ASP A 180 -8.36 -8.01 14.97
C ASP A 180 -9.46 -9.07 15.16
N ALA A 181 -10.38 -9.12 14.21
CA ALA A 181 -11.54 -10.02 14.26
C ALA A 181 -11.19 -11.52 14.11
N GLN A 182 -9.95 -11.81 13.68
CA GLN A 182 -9.48 -13.17 13.44
C GLN A 182 -8.51 -13.70 14.51
N GLY A 183 -8.21 -12.91 15.56
CA GLY A 183 -7.25 -13.28 16.59
C GLY A 183 -5.81 -13.41 16.10
N LEU A 184 -5.46 -12.61 15.08
CA LEU A 184 -4.13 -12.59 14.47
C LEU A 184 -3.03 -12.32 15.49
N SER A 185 -3.23 -11.36 16.38
CA SER A 185 -2.25 -11.00 17.42
C SER A 185 -1.86 -12.21 18.25
N HIS A 186 -2.86 -12.98 18.69
CA HIS A 186 -2.63 -14.21 19.45
C HIS A 186 -1.87 -15.25 18.62
N ALA A 187 -2.29 -15.50 17.40
CA ALA A 187 -1.66 -16.48 16.52
C ALA A 187 -0.22 -16.10 16.13
N ILE A 188 0.05 -14.80 15.92
CA ILE A 188 1.40 -14.27 15.67
C ILE A 188 2.29 -14.49 16.90
N LYS A 189 1.81 -14.16 18.09
CA LYS A 189 2.56 -14.31 19.34
C LYS A 189 2.88 -15.78 19.68
N GLN A 190 2.10 -16.74 19.21
CA GLN A 190 2.44 -18.16 19.30
C GLN A 190 3.65 -18.56 18.44
N ILE A 191 3.94 -17.83 17.37
CA ILE A 191 5.07 -18.09 16.47
C ILE A 191 6.29 -17.22 16.84
N ARG A 192 6.05 -15.94 17.12
CA ARG A 192 7.04 -14.93 17.47
C ARG A 192 6.58 -14.16 18.71
N PRO A 193 6.84 -14.68 19.93
CA PRO A 193 6.39 -14.05 21.18
C PRO A 193 6.93 -12.64 21.37
N ASP A 194 8.11 -12.38 20.87
CA ASP A 194 8.90 -11.15 20.99
C ASP A 194 8.49 -10.04 19.99
N ILE A 195 7.88 -10.40 18.83
CA ILE A 195 7.64 -9.42 17.77
C ILE A 195 6.67 -8.30 18.20
N PRO A 196 7.01 -7.02 18.00
CA PRO A 196 6.08 -5.92 18.21
C PRO A 196 4.87 -6.03 17.30
N ILE A 197 3.67 -5.88 17.87
CA ILE A 197 2.41 -5.83 17.13
C ILE A 197 1.76 -4.48 17.43
N ILE A 198 1.56 -3.68 16.39
CA ILE A 198 0.98 -2.35 16.49
C ILE A 198 -0.39 -2.36 15.80
N SER A 199 -1.40 -1.85 16.49
CA SER A 199 -2.73 -1.65 15.93
C SER A 199 -2.82 -0.31 15.23
N ALA A 200 -3.50 -0.27 14.08
CA ALA A 200 -3.74 0.93 13.32
C ALA A 200 -5.18 0.95 12.79
N HIS A 201 -5.74 2.13 12.61
CA HIS A 201 -7.07 2.31 12.04
C HIS A 201 -7.03 3.23 10.84
N LYS A 202 -7.82 2.91 9.81
CA LYS A 202 -8.02 3.80 8.66
C LYS A 202 -8.87 4.98 9.10
N ARG A 203 -8.47 6.17 8.73
CA ARG A 203 -9.27 7.39 8.93
C ARG A 203 -9.17 8.31 7.73
N PHE A 204 -10.12 9.20 7.59
CA PHE A 204 -9.97 10.36 6.73
C PHE A 204 -9.27 11.49 7.50
N ASP A 205 -8.59 12.37 6.79
CA ASP A 205 -8.03 13.56 7.39
C ASP A 205 -9.15 14.56 7.81
N GLN A 206 -8.75 15.62 8.52
CA GLN A 206 -9.74 16.60 9.01
C GLN A 206 -10.35 17.44 7.87
N THR A 207 -9.61 17.67 6.78
CA THR A 207 -10.12 18.43 5.62
C THR A 207 -11.20 17.65 4.90
N THR A 208 -11.09 16.34 4.85
CA THR A 208 -12.10 15.43 4.30
C THR A 208 -13.43 15.51 5.03
N LYS A 209 -13.42 15.73 6.35
CA LYS A 209 -14.68 15.85 7.13
C LYS A 209 -15.57 17.00 6.65
N SER A 210 -14.99 18.13 6.25
CA SER A 210 -15.75 19.26 5.72
C SER A 210 -16.42 18.94 4.37
N VAL A 211 -15.77 18.12 3.55
CA VAL A 211 -16.32 17.64 2.26
C VAL A 211 -17.50 16.71 2.48
N LEU A 212 -17.40 15.81 3.48
CA LEU A 212 -18.44 14.81 3.75
C LEU A 212 -19.73 15.41 4.31
N SER A 213 -19.65 16.55 5.00
CA SER A 213 -20.79 17.12 5.73
C SER A 213 -21.65 18.13 4.95
N SER A 214 -21.25 18.53 3.74
CA SER A 214 -21.82 19.70 3.09
C SER A 214 -22.88 19.40 2.01
N ASP A 215 -22.75 18.32 1.25
CA ASP A 215 -23.58 18.07 0.07
C ASP A 215 -23.85 16.57 -0.13
N PRO A 216 -24.89 16.20 -0.89
CA PRO A 216 -25.06 14.83 -1.37
C PRO A 216 -23.85 14.38 -2.17
N LEU A 217 -23.47 13.10 -2.04
CA LEU A 217 -22.25 12.55 -2.62
C LEU A 217 -22.57 11.41 -3.60
N VAL A 218 -21.91 11.40 -4.74
CA VAL A 218 -21.76 10.21 -5.58
C VAL A 218 -20.34 9.69 -5.41
N ALA A 219 -20.22 8.50 -4.86
CA ALA A 219 -18.94 7.85 -4.59
C ALA A 219 -18.65 6.79 -5.64
N PHE A 220 -17.46 6.81 -6.23
CA PHE A 220 -17.01 5.75 -7.14
C PHE A 220 -15.63 5.24 -6.74
N ALA A 221 -15.38 3.95 -6.97
CA ALA A 221 -14.11 3.32 -6.63
C ALA A 221 -13.85 2.05 -7.46
N GLY A 222 -12.62 1.92 -7.97
CA GLY A 222 -12.06 0.75 -8.64
C GLY A 222 -10.90 0.17 -7.84
N ILE A 223 -11.17 -0.20 -6.60
CA ILE A 223 -10.23 -0.85 -5.67
C ILE A 223 -10.74 -2.22 -5.26
N GLY A 224 -9.89 -3.06 -4.68
CA GLY A 224 -10.24 -4.43 -4.29
C GLY A 224 -11.42 -4.56 -3.31
N HIS A 225 -11.81 -3.49 -2.59
CA HIS A 225 -12.94 -3.43 -1.67
C HIS A 225 -13.64 -2.07 -1.69
N PRO A 226 -14.39 -1.75 -2.73
CA PRO A 226 -15.10 -0.48 -2.84
C PRO A 226 -16.14 -0.30 -1.73
N GLU A 227 -16.82 -1.36 -1.31
CA GLU A 227 -17.84 -1.32 -0.26
C GLU A 227 -17.29 -0.84 1.10
N ALA A 228 -16.05 -1.22 1.44
CA ALA A 228 -15.41 -0.74 2.66
C ALA A 228 -15.15 0.78 2.61
N PHE A 229 -14.79 1.31 1.45
CA PHE A 229 -14.63 2.75 1.23
C PHE A 229 -15.98 3.48 1.35
N PHE A 230 -17.03 2.97 0.72
CA PHE A 230 -18.37 3.57 0.80
C PHE A 230 -18.92 3.55 2.23
N SER A 231 -18.76 2.42 2.92
CA SER A 231 -19.16 2.30 4.33
C SER A 231 -18.45 3.31 5.22
N MET A 232 -17.14 3.50 5.00
CA MET A 232 -16.35 4.45 5.78
C MET A 232 -16.81 5.90 5.56
N ILE A 233 -17.18 6.29 4.34
CA ILE A 233 -17.77 7.60 4.06
C ILE A 233 -19.04 7.80 4.86
N THR A 234 -19.95 6.83 4.85
CA THR A 234 -21.23 6.90 5.58
C THR A 234 -21.00 6.96 7.09
N GLN A 235 -20.06 6.16 7.64
CA GLN A 235 -19.71 6.18 9.06
C GLN A 235 -19.14 7.54 9.52
N HIS A 236 -18.52 8.29 8.60
CA HIS A 236 -18.01 9.64 8.88
C HIS A 236 -19.00 10.76 8.54
N GLY A 237 -20.28 10.42 8.33
CA GLY A 237 -21.37 11.38 8.14
C GLY A 237 -21.62 11.80 6.69
N GLY A 238 -20.96 11.19 5.71
CA GLY A 238 -21.19 11.47 4.29
C GLY A 238 -22.55 10.95 3.81
N GLN A 239 -23.31 11.79 3.13
CA GLN A 239 -24.61 11.44 2.54
C GLN A 239 -24.42 10.90 1.12
N ILE A 240 -24.15 9.60 0.98
CA ILE A 240 -24.01 8.97 -0.34
C ILE A 240 -25.40 8.74 -0.94
N VAL A 241 -25.68 9.37 -2.08
CA VAL A 241 -26.91 9.16 -2.86
C VAL A 241 -26.75 8.07 -3.92
N LYS A 242 -25.53 7.80 -4.36
CA LYS A 242 -25.22 6.72 -5.30
C LYS A 242 -23.78 6.25 -5.14
N THR A 243 -23.59 4.93 -5.24
CA THR A 243 -22.25 4.29 -5.32
C THR A 243 -22.05 3.67 -6.70
N LEU A 244 -20.82 3.76 -7.22
CA LEU A 244 -20.43 3.15 -8.48
C LEU A 244 -19.14 2.34 -8.22
N ALA A 245 -19.26 1.02 -8.18
CA ALA A 245 -18.16 0.10 -7.94
C ALA A 245 -17.60 -0.41 -9.29
N TYR A 246 -16.29 -0.34 -9.42
CA TYR A 246 -15.55 -0.83 -10.59
C TYR A 246 -14.57 -1.95 -10.19
N PRO A 247 -14.10 -2.76 -11.14
CA PRO A 247 -13.05 -3.74 -10.87
C PRO A 247 -11.78 -3.11 -10.29
N ASP A 248 -11.00 -3.90 -9.55
CA ASP A 248 -9.72 -3.41 -8.99
C ASP A 248 -8.77 -2.94 -10.12
N HIS A 249 -8.12 -1.82 -9.91
CA HIS A 249 -7.25 -1.13 -10.90
C HIS A 249 -7.96 -0.74 -12.22
N HIS A 250 -9.26 -0.47 -12.16
CA HIS A 250 -10.03 -0.06 -13.34
C HIS A 250 -9.47 1.20 -14.01
N GLN A 251 -9.33 1.15 -15.33
CA GLN A 251 -8.98 2.31 -16.15
C GLN A 251 -10.29 2.96 -16.64
N TYR A 252 -10.56 4.18 -16.19
CA TYR A 252 -11.82 4.87 -16.50
C TYR A 252 -11.85 5.28 -17.96
N THR A 253 -12.79 4.72 -18.73
CA THR A 253 -13.04 5.08 -20.14
C THR A 253 -13.83 6.38 -20.22
N ALA A 254 -13.92 6.97 -21.43
CA ALA A 254 -14.80 8.12 -21.67
C ALA A 254 -16.27 7.81 -21.33
N THR A 255 -16.73 6.60 -21.64
CA THR A 255 -18.10 6.16 -21.33
C THR A 255 -18.30 6.05 -19.80
N ASP A 256 -17.36 5.47 -19.07
CA ASP A 256 -17.44 5.41 -17.60
C ASP A 256 -17.51 6.82 -17.02
N TRP A 257 -16.69 7.74 -17.53
CA TRP A 257 -16.69 9.12 -17.06
C TRP A 257 -18.02 9.83 -17.32
N ASP A 258 -18.56 9.68 -18.52
CA ASP A 258 -19.87 10.27 -18.87
C ASP A 258 -20.98 9.78 -17.95
N ASP A 259 -21.00 8.48 -17.62
CA ASP A 259 -21.96 7.88 -16.71
C ASP A 259 -21.79 8.39 -15.27
N ILE A 260 -20.54 8.48 -14.76
CA ILE A 260 -20.21 9.03 -13.45
C ILE A 260 -20.66 10.48 -13.36
N TYR A 261 -20.28 11.30 -14.32
CA TYR A 261 -20.59 12.74 -14.34
C TYR A 261 -22.10 13.03 -14.48
N LYS A 262 -22.77 12.28 -15.36
CA LYS A 262 -24.23 12.35 -15.51
C LYS A 262 -24.97 11.97 -14.22
N THR A 263 -24.52 10.91 -13.55
CA THR A 263 -25.10 10.48 -12.28
C THR A 263 -25.01 11.56 -11.21
N ALA A 264 -23.84 12.19 -11.08
CA ALA A 264 -23.63 13.29 -10.14
C ALA A 264 -24.48 14.52 -10.48
N SER A 265 -24.51 14.90 -11.75
CA SER A 265 -25.29 16.05 -12.22
C SER A 265 -26.80 15.88 -11.99
N GLN A 266 -27.34 14.70 -12.28
CA GLN A 266 -28.75 14.36 -12.06
C GLN A 266 -29.12 14.38 -10.56
N SER A 267 -28.20 13.96 -9.71
CA SER A 267 -28.40 13.92 -8.26
C SER A 267 -28.02 15.24 -7.58
N ARG A 268 -27.50 16.23 -8.29
CA ARG A 268 -26.93 17.47 -7.74
C ARG A 268 -25.92 17.17 -6.63
N ALA A 269 -25.08 16.15 -6.85
CA ALA A 269 -24.16 15.62 -5.86
C ALA A 269 -22.71 15.93 -6.26
N LYS A 270 -21.82 16.01 -5.27
CA LYS A 270 -20.38 16.08 -5.49
C LYS A 270 -19.81 14.70 -5.80
N LEU A 271 -18.83 14.64 -6.71
CA LEU A 271 -18.10 13.44 -7.01
C LEU A 271 -16.94 13.23 -6.03
N ILE A 272 -16.87 12.05 -5.45
CA ILE A 272 -15.80 11.65 -4.55
C ILE A 272 -15.23 10.28 -4.96
N THR A 273 -13.94 10.09 -4.74
CA THR A 273 -13.26 8.83 -5.04
C THR A 273 -12.06 8.59 -4.12
N THR A 274 -11.40 7.45 -4.25
CA THR A 274 -10.16 7.16 -3.52
C THR A 274 -8.96 7.92 -4.11
N GLY A 275 -7.86 8.08 -3.33
CA GLY A 275 -6.62 8.65 -3.86
C GLY A 275 -6.10 7.89 -5.09
N LYS A 276 -6.14 6.55 -5.07
CA LYS A 276 -5.72 5.69 -6.18
C LYS A 276 -6.55 5.90 -7.44
N ASP A 277 -7.87 5.92 -7.32
CA ASP A 277 -8.76 6.13 -8.46
C ASP A 277 -8.58 7.54 -9.04
N PHE A 278 -8.38 8.54 -8.18
CA PHE A 278 -8.10 9.91 -8.61
C PHE A 278 -6.84 9.98 -9.49
N MET A 279 -5.80 9.21 -9.18
CA MET A 279 -4.58 9.17 -9.99
C MET A 279 -4.77 8.54 -11.38
N ARG A 280 -5.84 7.77 -11.59
CA ARG A 280 -6.20 7.16 -12.88
C ARG A 280 -7.05 8.07 -13.77
N LEU A 281 -7.59 9.15 -13.21
CA LEU A 281 -8.39 10.11 -13.97
C LEU A 281 -7.52 11.04 -14.82
N HIS A 282 -8.04 11.47 -15.96
CA HIS A 282 -7.42 12.54 -16.75
C HIS A 282 -7.41 13.87 -15.98
N PRO A 283 -6.45 14.77 -16.24
CA PRO A 283 -6.37 16.07 -15.55
C PRO A 283 -7.66 16.89 -15.60
N GLU A 284 -8.38 16.87 -16.73
CA GLU A 284 -9.67 17.56 -16.88
C GLU A 284 -10.76 16.96 -15.97
N GLN A 285 -10.79 15.64 -15.83
CA GLN A 285 -11.75 14.94 -14.98
C GLN A 285 -11.48 15.20 -13.49
N ARG A 286 -10.20 15.29 -13.09
CA ARG A 286 -9.79 15.57 -11.72
C ARG A 286 -10.35 16.87 -11.17
N GLN A 287 -10.59 17.87 -12.02
CA GLN A 287 -11.16 19.18 -11.60
C GLN A 287 -12.58 19.05 -11.05
N HIS A 288 -13.29 17.98 -11.36
CA HIS A 288 -14.67 17.73 -10.94
C HIS A 288 -14.80 16.73 -9.78
N VAL A 289 -13.69 16.14 -9.32
CA VAL A 289 -13.69 15.05 -8.34
C VAL A 289 -12.88 15.44 -7.12
N THR A 290 -13.40 15.17 -5.94
CA THR A 290 -12.63 15.32 -4.71
C THR A 290 -12.08 13.95 -4.28
N PRO A 291 -10.77 13.77 -4.21
CA PRO A 291 -10.18 12.56 -3.67
C PRO A 291 -10.34 12.53 -2.14
N LEU A 292 -10.57 11.36 -1.61
CA LEU A 292 -10.58 11.10 -0.17
C LEU A 292 -9.40 10.19 0.19
N PRO A 293 -8.21 10.73 0.41
CA PRO A 293 -7.04 9.94 0.77
C PRO A 293 -7.24 9.29 2.15
N LEU A 294 -6.83 8.03 2.24
CA LEU A 294 -6.86 7.28 3.48
C LEU A 294 -5.57 7.51 4.26
N MET A 295 -5.73 7.94 5.50
CA MET A 295 -4.66 8.05 6.49
C MET A 295 -4.71 6.89 7.48
N LEU A 296 -3.60 6.62 8.16
CA LEU A 296 -3.58 5.72 9.31
C LEU A 296 -3.54 6.52 10.60
N ASP A 297 -4.47 6.18 11.49
CA ASP A 297 -4.37 6.48 12.90
C ASP A 297 -3.57 5.36 13.56
N ILE A 298 -2.35 5.66 13.95
CA ILE A 298 -1.37 4.72 14.47
C ILE A 298 -0.49 5.44 15.49
N ASP A 299 -0.16 4.76 16.59
CA ASP A 299 0.88 5.25 17.49
C ASP A 299 2.20 5.37 16.72
N THR A 300 2.88 6.49 16.86
CA THR A 300 4.09 6.80 16.09
C THR A 300 5.38 6.68 16.90
N ALA A 301 5.30 6.39 18.18
CA ALA A 301 6.49 6.29 19.04
C ALA A 301 7.49 5.26 18.48
N TRP A 302 7.01 4.08 18.09
CA TRP A 302 7.84 3.04 17.49
C TRP A 302 8.49 3.45 16.16
N ILE A 303 7.88 4.36 15.40
CA ILE A 303 8.47 4.88 14.15
C ILE A 303 9.64 5.79 14.48
N THR A 304 9.50 6.62 15.51
CA THR A 304 10.60 7.47 16.00
C THR A 304 11.76 6.60 16.47
N ASP A 305 11.47 5.55 17.28
CA ASP A 305 12.49 4.62 17.76
C ASP A 305 13.25 3.96 16.61
N ILE A 306 12.55 3.55 15.52
CA ILE A 306 13.18 3.00 14.31
C ILE A 306 14.14 4.02 13.65
N TYR A 307 13.72 5.27 13.49
CA TYR A 307 14.57 6.27 12.86
C TYR A 307 15.76 6.65 13.74
N ASP A 308 15.59 6.70 15.05
CA ASP A 308 16.67 6.92 15.99
C ASP A 308 17.69 5.77 15.93
N GLU A 309 17.25 4.52 15.87
CA GLU A 309 18.12 3.35 15.70
C GLU A 309 18.91 3.41 14.39
N LEU A 310 18.23 3.71 13.27
CA LEU A 310 18.86 3.77 11.94
C LEU A 310 19.86 4.94 11.77
N CYS A 311 19.73 6.00 12.55
CA CYS A 311 20.65 7.15 12.50
C CYS A 311 21.88 6.99 13.38
N HIS A 312 21.89 6.02 14.33
CA HIS A 312 22.98 5.83 15.28
C HIS A 312 23.87 4.61 14.99
N ASP A 313 23.51 3.80 14.00
CA ASP A 313 24.31 2.69 13.45
C ASP A 313 25.05 3.11 12.16
#